data_aa7694ee754b9a9695be2758d3314880
#
_entry.id   aa7694ee754b9a9695be2758d3314880
#
_cell.length_a   1.000
_cell.length_b   1.000
_cell.length_c   1.000
_cell.angle_alpha   90.00
_cell.angle_beta   90.00
_cell.angle_gamma   90.00
#
_symmetry.space_group_name_H-M   'P 1'
#
loop_
_entity.id
_entity.type
_entity.pdbx_description
1 polymer ?
#
loop_
_entity_poly.entity_id
_entity_poly.type
_entity_poly.pdbx_seq_one_letter_code
_entity_poly.pdbx_strand_id
1 'polypeptide(L)'
;MKSIIAALALSTALTFPGLAMARPVTLTTTLSNYGGDGAYLALYVTDAKGAYVGSLWMAGGKSKYYEHLTGWYRATGGNVAEINGITGASVGAGRTLEITLDLADALFDAGYTLHIDAAVEDMRDSPGEVAVPLTASGAGTQAPGRRYIAAFSYSM
;
A
#
# COMPACT_ATOMS: atom_id res chain seq x y z
N MET A 1 -7.94 -12.53 12.57
CA MET A 1 -7.17 -11.94 11.46
C MET A 1 -7.37 -12.79 10.21
N LYS A 2 -7.88 -12.19 9.16
CA LYS A 2 -7.94 -12.88 7.87
C LYS A 2 -6.59 -12.71 7.21
N SER A 3 -5.82 -13.80 7.09
CA SER A 3 -4.64 -13.83 6.23
C SER A 3 -5.13 -13.72 4.79
N ILE A 4 -5.00 -12.56 4.21
CA ILE A 4 -5.26 -12.40 2.79
C ILE A 4 -3.97 -12.78 2.10
N ILE A 5 -3.96 -13.93 1.46
CA ILE A 5 -2.90 -14.33 0.54
C ILE A 5 -3.09 -13.49 -0.71
N ALA A 6 -2.64 -12.27 -0.67
CA ALA A 6 -2.39 -11.54 -1.88
C ALA A 6 -1.07 -12.11 -2.41
N ALA A 7 -1.15 -13.16 -3.20
CA ALA A 7 -0.05 -13.50 -4.07
C ALA A 7 0.12 -12.28 -4.98
N LEU A 8 1.03 -11.39 -4.61
CA LEU A 8 1.51 -10.39 -5.54
C LEU A 8 2.12 -11.21 -6.67
N ALA A 9 1.30 -11.53 -7.65
CA ALA A 9 1.75 -12.12 -8.87
C ALA A 9 2.59 -11.05 -9.59
N LEU A 10 3.81 -10.89 -9.14
CA LEU A 10 4.89 -10.27 -9.89
C LEU A 10 5.20 -11.18 -11.09
N SER A 11 4.15 -11.49 -11.86
CA SER A 11 4.19 -12.55 -12.84
C SER A 11 4.98 -12.21 -14.08
N THR A 12 5.52 -11.00 -14.21
CA THR A 12 6.14 -10.62 -15.48
C THR A 12 7.55 -10.06 -15.40
N ALA A 13 8.06 -9.69 -14.22
CA ALA A 13 9.37 -9.02 -14.14
C ALA A 13 10.45 -9.80 -13.39
N LEU A 14 10.11 -10.84 -12.65
CA LEU A 14 11.06 -11.57 -11.82
C LEU A 14 10.96 -13.06 -12.07
N THR A 15 11.30 -13.47 -13.29
CA THR A 15 11.60 -14.88 -13.54
C THR A 15 12.97 -15.20 -12.95
N PHE A 16 13.05 -15.28 -11.63
CA PHE A 16 14.15 -15.98 -10.99
C PHE A 16 13.81 -17.46 -11.00
N PRO A 17 14.61 -18.31 -11.67
CA PRO A 17 14.36 -19.72 -11.67
C PRO A 17 14.44 -20.25 -10.23
N GLY A 18 13.32 -20.72 -9.73
CA GLY A 18 13.27 -21.64 -8.63
C GLY A 18 12.82 -21.16 -7.27
N LEU A 19 12.49 -19.88 -7.03
CA LEU A 19 12.16 -19.49 -5.66
C LEU A 19 11.15 -18.34 -5.62
N ALA A 20 9.88 -18.69 -5.75
CA ALA A 20 8.80 -17.82 -5.23
C ALA A 20 8.75 -17.97 -3.70
N MET A 21 9.84 -17.58 -2.99
CA MET A 21 9.79 -17.49 -1.54
C MET A 21 9.06 -16.24 -1.16
N ALA A 22 7.99 -16.40 -0.39
CA ALA A 22 7.22 -15.32 0.19
C ALA A 22 7.27 -15.45 1.71
N ARG A 23 7.13 -14.31 2.37
CA ARG A 23 7.03 -14.25 3.83
C ARG A 23 5.84 -13.41 4.24
N PRO A 24 5.22 -13.70 5.38
CA PRO A 24 4.19 -12.83 5.91
C PRO A 24 4.80 -11.49 6.33
N VAL A 25 4.19 -10.41 5.87
CA VAL A 25 4.56 -9.05 6.23
C VAL A 25 3.32 -8.35 6.73
N THR A 26 3.39 -7.77 7.91
CA THR A 26 2.29 -6.99 8.49
C THR A 26 2.54 -5.51 8.22
N LEU A 27 1.58 -4.88 7.55
CA LEU A 27 1.58 -3.45 7.27
C LEU A 27 0.65 -2.78 8.27
N THR A 28 1.15 -1.80 9.00
CA THR A 28 0.41 -1.06 10.02
C THR A 28 0.37 0.41 9.66
N THR A 29 -0.82 0.92 9.37
CA THR A 29 -1.04 2.32 9.00
C THR A 29 -1.97 2.96 10.02
N THR A 30 -1.47 3.91 10.79
CA THR A 30 -2.25 4.64 11.78
C THR A 30 -2.60 6.02 11.24
N LEU A 31 -3.89 6.33 11.20
CA LEU A 31 -4.36 7.62 10.74
C LEU A 31 -4.32 8.66 11.86
N SER A 32 -4.01 9.89 11.50
CA SER A 32 -4.17 11.03 12.39
C SER A 32 -5.67 11.33 12.59
N ASN A 33 -5.97 12.07 13.63
CA ASN A 33 -7.33 12.52 13.89
C ASN A 33 -7.62 13.82 13.12
N TYR A 34 -7.74 13.71 11.79
CA TYR A 34 -7.89 14.86 10.89
C TYR A 34 -9.30 15.46 10.86
N GLY A 35 -10.27 14.83 11.54
CA GLY A 35 -11.62 15.38 11.69
C GLY A 35 -12.51 15.31 10.45
N GLY A 36 -12.38 14.24 9.65
CA GLY A 36 -13.18 14.02 8.45
C GLY A 36 -13.69 12.59 8.34
N ASP A 37 -14.25 12.27 7.18
CA ASP A 37 -14.75 10.94 6.86
C ASP A 37 -13.62 9.92 6.75
N GLY A 38 -13.98 8.64 6.60
CA GLY A 38 -13.01 7.56 6.44
C GLY A 38 -12.10 7.78 5.23
N ALA A 39 -10.80 7.55 5.41
CA ALA A 39 -9.83 7.71 4.35
C ALA A 39 -9.83 6.52 3.41
N TYR A 40 -9.71 6.80 2.11
CA TYR A 40 -9.31 5.85 1.09
C TYR A 40 -7.78 5.81 1.07
N LEU A 41 -7.23 4.61 1.03
CA LEU A 41 -5.79 4.40 0.99
C LEU A 41 -5.45 3.42 -0.13
N ALA A 42 -4.50 3.80 -0.98
CA ALA A 42 -3.91 2.89 -1.94
C ALA A 42 -2.47 2.59 -1.54
N LEU A 43 -2.19 1.32 -1.22
CA LEU A 43 -0.86 0.84 -0.90
C LEU A 43 -0.33 0.09 -2.12
N TYR A 44 0.80 0.53 -2.66
CA TYR A 44 1.37 -0.05 -3.87
C TYR A 44 2.89 0.04 -3.88
N VAL A 45 3.51 -0.67 -4.80
CA VAL A 45 4.97 -0.79 -4.90
C VAL A 45 5.44 -0.29 -6.25
N THR A 46 6.54 0.44 -6.24
CA THR A 46 7.29 0.81 -7.44
C THR A 46 8.69 0.19 -7.39
N ASP A 47 9.30 0.02 -8.56
CA ASP A 47 10.68 -0.45 -8.68
C ASP A 47 11.69 0.69 -8.49
N ALA A 48 12.98 0.39 -8.64
CA ALA A 48 14.07 1.36 -8.47
C ALA A 48 14.02 2.52 -9.48
N LYS A 49 13.29 2.38 -10.57
CA LYS A 49 13.07 3.42 -11.58
C LYS A 49 11.78 4.19 -11.37
N GLY A 50 11.02 3.88 -10.32
CA GLY A 50 9.74 4.48 -10.04
C GLY A 50 8.58 3.89 -10.85
N ALA A 51 8.78 2.82 -11.59
CA ALA A 51 7.71 2.15 -12.33
C ALA A 51 6.83 1.33 -11.40
N TYR A 52 5.52 1.41 -11.62
CA TYR A 52 4.52 0.64 -10.87
C TYR A 52 4.74 -0.87 -11.07
N VAL A 53 4.73 -1.61 -9.95
CA VAL A 53 4.94 -3.06 -9.94
C VAL A 53 3.66 -3.79 -9.55
N GLY A 54 2.93 -3.31 -8.56
CA GLY A 54 1.71 -3.93 -8.11
C GLY A 54 1.09 -3.24 -6.91
N SER A 55 -0.19 -3.51 -6.69
CA SER A 55 -0.93 -3.03 -5.52
C SER A 55 -0.85 -4.03 -4.38
N LEU A 56 -0.77 -3.54 -3.16
CA LEU A 56 -0.78 -4.35 -1.95
C LEU A 56 -2.17 -4.37 -1.28
N TRP A 57 -2.82 -3.23 -1.26
CA TRP A 57 -4.13 -3.09 -0.62
C TRP A 57 -4.85 -1.84 -1.12
N MET A 58 -6.17 -1.91 -1.19
CA MET A 58 -7.05 -0.77 -1.37
C MET A 58 -8.01 -0.69 -0.21
N ALA A 59 -7.92 0.38 0.59
CA ALA A 59 -8.92 0.70 1.60
C ALA A 59 -9.93 1.66 0.99
N GLY A 60 -11.19 1.21 0.92
CA GLY A 60 -12.28 1.94 0.29
C GLY A 60 -12.88 1.19 -0.88
N GLY A 61 -14.20 0.97 -0.85
CA GLY A 61 -14.87 0.07 -1.77
C GLY A 61 -15.53 0.73 -2.99
N LYS A 62 -15.58 2.06 -3.05
CA LYS A 62 -16.30 2.76 -4.13
C LYS A 62 -15.33 3.29 -5.18
N SER A 63 -15.30 2.65 -6.34
CA SER A 63 -14.37 2.98 -7.42
C SER A 63 -14.47 4.44 -7.92
N LYS A 64 -15.61 5.08 -7.73
CA LYS A 64 -15.79 6.50 -8.11
C LYS A 64 -14.86 7.47 -7.37
N TYR A 65 -14.27 7.05 -6.24
CA TYR A 65 -13.33 7.85 -5.46
C TYR A 65 -11.87 7.54 -5.77
N TYR A 66 -11.58 6.53 -6.55
CA TYR A 66 -10.20 6.08 -6.78
C TYR A 66 -9.36 7.09 -7.56
N GLU A 67 -9.99 7.98 -8.35
CA GLU A 67 -9.29 9.06 -9.04
C GLU A 67 -8.58 10.03 -8.10
N HIS A 68 -9.04 10.10 -6.85
CA HIS A 68 -8.43 10.93 -5.81
C HIS A 68 -7.17 10.33 -5.20
N LEU A 69 -6.94 9.05 -5.41
CA LEU A 69 -5.67 8.37 -5.09
C LEU A 69 -4.73 8.57 -6.28
N THR A 70 -4.27 9.79 -6.45
CA THR A 70 -3.77 10.28 -7.74
C THR A 70 -2.49 9.61 -8.22
N GLY A 71 -1.58 9.24 -7.34
CA GLY A 71 -0.37 8.50 -7.70
C GLY A 71 -0.70 7.09 -8.21
N TRP A 72 -1.51 6.38 -7.47
CA TRP A 72 -1.98 5.05 -7.85
C TRP A 72 -2.81 5.08 -9.13
N TYR A 73 -3.74 6.04 -9.19
CA TYR A 73 -4.63 6.17 -10.36
C TYR A 73 -3.85 6.47 -11.64
N ARG A 74 -2.86 7.34 -11.56
CA ARG A 74 -1.99 7.65 -12.70
C ARG A 74 -1.17 6.42 -13.13
N ALA A 75 -0.65 5.66 -12.17
CA ALA A 75 0.18 4.50 -12.43
C ALA A 75 -0.60 3.35 -13.07
N THR A 76 -1.87 3.17 -12.68
CA THR A 76 -2.71 2.04 -13.11
C THR A 76 -3.74 2.39 -14.17
N GLY A 77 -3.92 3.68 -14.47
CA GLY A 77 -5.04 4.15 -15.30
C GLY A 77 -6.40 3.94 -14.65
N GLY A 78 -6.45 3.74 -13.32
CA GLY A 78 -7.68 3.44 -12.60
C GLY A 78 -8.19 2.02 -12.80
N ASN A 79 -7.35 1.12 -13.29
CA ASN A 79 -7.74 -0.27 -13.57
C ASN A 79 -8.04 -1.04 -12.29
N VAL A 80 -9.33 -1.27 -12.02
CA VAL A 80 -9.79 -1.97 -10.81
C VAL A 80 -9.37 -3.44 -10.76
N ALA A 81 -8.94 -4.03 -11.87
CA ALA A 81 -8.40 -5.38 -11.87
C ALA A 81 -7.11 -5.48 -11.01
N GLU A 82 -6.38 -4.38 -10.87
CA GLU A 82 -5.15 -4.31 -10.06
C GLU A 82 -5.39 -4.51 -8.56
N ILE A 83 -6.63 -4.35 -8.10
CA ILE A 83 -6.99 -4.47 -6.69
C ILE A 83 -8.01 -5.59 -6.42
N ASN A 84 -8.24 -6.48 -7.37
CA ASN A 84 -9.10 -7.63 -7.18
C ASN A 84 -8.60 -8.52 -6.03
N GLY A 85 -9.49 -8.79 -5.06
CA GLY A 85 -9.18 -9.63 -3.91
C GLY A 85 -8.34 -8.96 -2.82
N ILE A 86 -7.96 -7.70 -3.00
CA ILE A 86 -7.17 -6.93 -2.05
C ILE A 86 -7.83 -5.58 -1.71
N THR A 87 -9.14 -5.57 -1.62
CA THR A 87 -9.94 -4.38 -1.29
C THR A 87 -10.69 -4.57 0.01
N GLY A 88 -10.62 -3.60 0.88
CA GLY A 88 -11.35 -3.56 2.14
C GLY A 88 -12.03 -2.21 2.37
N ALA A 89 -12.55 -2.02 3.57
CA ALA A 89 -13.25 -0.78 3.94
C ALA A 89 -12.28 0.42 4.05
N SER A 90 -12.81 1.62 3.87
CA SER A 90 -12.11 2.85 4.21
C SER A 90 -11.75 2.88 5.71
N VAL A 91 -10.75 3.67 6.08
CA VAL A 91 -10.21 3.72 7.44
C VAL A 91 -10.59 5.03 8.10
N GLY A 92 -11.28 4.96 9.23
CA GLY A 92 -11.71 6.14 9.97
C GLY A 92 -10.55 6.95 10.55
N ALA A 93 -10.78 8.26 10.72
CA ALA A 93 -9.81 9.14 11.36
C ALA A 93 -9.40 8.61 12.75
N GLY A 94 -8.11 8.65 13.06
CA GLY A 94 -7.56 8.16 14.32
C GLY A 94 -7.49 6.64 14.44
N ARG A 95 -7.94 5.89 13.44
CA ARG A 95 -7.93 4.42 13.46
C ARG A 95 -6.67 3.86 12.80
N THR A 96 -6.45 2.58 13.02
CA THR A 96 -5.31 1.84 12.47
C THR A 96 -5.80 0.76 11.52
N LEU A 97 -5.22 0.72 10.32
CA LEU A 97 -5.34 -0.38 9.38
C LEU A 97 -4.15 -1.32 9.60
N GLU A 98 -4.44 -2.57 9.91
CA GLU A 98 -3.43 -3.62 10.00
C GLU A 98 -3.79 -4.74 9.04
N ILE A 99 -2.88 -5.02 8.12
CA ILE A 99 -3.05 -6.11 7.14
C ILE A 99 -1.78 -6.95 7.08
N THR A 100 -1.95 -8.25 6.98
CA THR A 100 -0.83 -9.17 6.78
C THR A 100 -0.94 -9.78 5.39
N LEU A 101 0.13 -9.65 4.61
CA LEU A 101 0.24 -10.13 3.25
C LEU A 101 1.46 -11.03 3.11
N ASP A 102 1.39 -12.02 2.24
CA ASP A 102 2.58 -12.75 1.82
C ASP A 102 3.27 -11.95 0.71
N LEU A 103 4.44 -11.41 1.02
CA LEU A 103 5.25 -10.65 0.06
C LEU A 103 6.47 -11.46 -0.37
N ALA A 104 6.79 -11.38 -1.66
CA ALA A 104 7.96 -12.05 -2.19
C ALA A 104 9.25 -11.53 -1.53
N ASP A 105 10.14 -12.41 -1.12
CA ASP A 105 11.43 -12.05 -0.54
C ASP A 105 12.25 -11.14 -1.46
N ALA A 106 12.11 -11.32 -2.77
CA ALA A 106 12.79 -10.51 -3.78
C ALA A 106 12.42 -9.02 -3.77
N LEU A 107 11.34 -8.63 -3.08
CA LEU A 107 10.96 -7.22 -2.92
C LEU A 107 11.85 -6.48 -1.92
N PHE A 108 12.56 -7.20 -1.05
CA PHE A 108 13.35 -6.59 0.01
C PHE A 108 14.81 -6.43 -0.41
N ASP A 109 15.40 -5.30 -0.05
CA ASP A 109 16.79 -4.96 -0.34
C ASP A 109 17.15 -4.96 -1.84
N ALA A 110 16.16 -4.64 -2.69
CA ALA A 110 16.29 -4.67 -4.15
C ALA A 110 15.85 -3.35 -4.83
N GLY A 111 15.69 -2.27 -4.07
CA GLY A 111 15.37 -0.96 -4.61
C GLY A 111 13.87 -0.68 -4.78
N TYR A 112 13.00 -1.56 -4.30
CA TYR A 112 11.55 -1.33 -4.34
C TYR A 112 11.11 -0.37 -3.25
N THR A 113 10.11 0.45 -3.54
CA THR A 113 9.51 1.41 -2.61
C THR A 113 8.03 1.13 -2.44
N LEU A 114 7.57 1.10 -1.19
CA LEU A 114 6.16 1.06 -0.86
C LEU A 114 5.63 2.48 -0.77
N HIS A 115 4.53 2.74 -1.46
CA HIS A 115 3.82 4.03 -1.45
C HIS A 115 2.44 3.88 -0.84
N ILE A 116 1.98 4.94 -0.17
CA ILE A 116 0.60 5.07 0.25
C ILE A 116 0.07 6.42 -0.23
N ASP A 117 -0.97 6.39 -1.06
CA ASP A 117 -1.78 7.56 -1.35
C ASP A 117 -2.99 7.57 -0.43
N ALA A 118 -3.41 8.74 0.00
CA ALA A 118 -4.59 8.91 0.83
C ALA A 118 -5.54 9.96 0.23
N ALA A 119 -6.83 9.73 0.39
CA ALA A 119 -7.88 10.66 0.00
C ALA A 119 -9.04 10.58 0.99
N VAL A 120 -9.61 11.73 1.32
CA VAL A 120 -10.76 11.87 2.20
C VAL A 120 -11.81 12.72 1.49
N GLU A 121 -13.09 12.34 1.58
CA GLU A 121 -14.19 13.06 0.97
C GLU A 121 -14.23 14.51 1.44
N ASP A 122 -14.44 15.44 0.51
CA ASP A 122 -14.47 16.89 0.74
C ASP A 122 -13.18 17.50 1.33
N MET A 123 -12.07 16.76 1.25
CA MET A 123 -10.77 17.23 1.70
C MET A 123 -9.74 17.10 0.58
N ARG A 124 -8.58 17.70 0.77
CA ARG A 124 -7.51 17.68 -0.23
C ARG A 124 -6.92 16.29 -0.39
N ASP A 125 -6.71 15.86 -1.63
CA ASP A 125 -5.99 14.63 -1.94
C ASP A 125 -4.55 14.69 -1.43
N SER A 126 -4.02 13.56 -1.01
CA SER A 126 -2.65 13.46 -0.52
C SER A 126 -1.92 12.26 -1.16
N PRO A 127 -1.47 12.41 -2.40
CA PRO A 127 -0.63 11.40 -3.02
C PRO A 127 0.76 11.35 -2.37
N GLY A 128 1.34 10.16 -2.29
CA GLY A 128 2.65 10.01 -1.65
C GLY A 128 2.63 10.40 -0.18
N GLU A 129 1.57 10.07 0.51
CA GLU A 129 1.45 10.28 1.96
C GLU A 129 2.59 9.60 2.70
N VAL A 130 2.95 8.40 2.26
CA VAL A 130 4.09 7.63 2.73
C VAL A 130 4.85 7.10 1.52
N ALA A 131 6.17 7.12 1.59
CA ALA A 131 7.05 6.45 0.65
C ALA A 131 8.25 5.88 1.43
N VAL A 132 8.34 4.56 1.52
CA VAL A 132 9.40 3.89 2.28
C VAL A 132 10.06 2.80 1.43
N PRO A 133 11.39 2.69 1.47
CA PRO A 133 12.07 1.57 0.83
C PRO A 133 11.72 0.25 1.53
N LEU A 134 11.54 -0.80 0.75
CA LEU A 134 11.36 -2.14 1.28
C LEU A 134 12.72 -2.76 1.55
N THR A 135 13.10 -2.81 2.82
CA THR A 135 14.38 -3.36 3.28
C THR A 135 14.16 -4.18 4.55
N ALA A 136 15.02 -5.16 4.77
CA ALA A 136 14.99 -5.93 6.02
C ALA A 136 15.29 -5.03 7.23
N SER A 137 16.23 -4.10 7.09
CA SER A 137 16.59 -3.16 8.17
C SER A 137 15.50 -2.13 8.47
N GLY A 138 14.61 -1.85 7.52
CA GLY A 138 13.49 -0.92 7.70
C GLY A 138 12.32 -1.50 8.48
N ALA A 139 12.27 -2.82 8.64
CA ALA A 139 11.22 -3.46 9.42
C ALA A 139 11.20 -2.97 10.87
N GLY A 140 10.01 -2.65 11.36
CA GLY A 140 9.82 -2.11 12.71
C GLY A 140 10.09 -0.61 12.85
N THR A 141 10.59 0.06 11.82
CA THR A 141 10.81 1.51 11.84
C THR A 141 9.53 2.22 11.44
N GLN A 142 9.12 3.22 12.24
CA GLN A 142 7.96 4.04 11.92
C GLN A 142 8.34 5.17 10.97
N ALA A 143 7.52 5.35 9.92
CA ALA A 143 7.60 6.47 9.00
C ALA A 143 6.40 7.39 9.20
N PRO A 144 6.59 8.71 9.29
CA PRO A 144 5.47 9.64 9.38
C PRO A 144 4.81 9.79 8.01
N GLY A 145 3.50 10.07 8.04
CA GLY A 145 2.79 10.55 6.87
C GLY A 145 2.86 12.07 6.76
N ARG A 146 1.98 12.63 5.93
CA ARG A 146 2.00 14.07 5.63
C ARG A 146 0.76 14.79 6.12
N ARG A 147 -0.41 14.25 5.83
CA ARG A 147 -1.70 14.91 6.10
C ARG A 147 -2.66 14.04 6.89
N TYR A 148 -2.86 12.81 6.46
CA TYR A 148 -3.85 11.91 7.05
C TYR A 148 -3.23 10.74 7.80
N ILE A 149 -2.01 10.36 7.48
CA ILE A 149 -1.32 9.26 8.13
C ILE A 149 -0.39 9.80 9.20
N ALA A 150 -0.58 9.35 10.44
CA ALA A 150 0.30 9.69 11.55
C ALA A 150 1.58 8.86 11.51
N ALA A 151 1.46 7.55 11.26
CA ALA A 151 2.60 6.66 11.21
C ALA A 151 2.30 5.43 10.34
N PHE A 152 3.32 4.94 9.69
CA PHE A 152 3.34 3.68 8.97
C PHE A 152 4.54 2.85 9.38
N SER A 153 4.34 1.54 9.51
CA SER A 153 5.44 0.59 9.69
C SER A 153 5.09 -0.76 9.06
N TYR A 154 6.11 -1.55 8.80
CA TYR A 154 5.93 -2.95 8.43
C TYR A 154 6.81 -3.83 9.30
N SER A 155 6.35 -5.06 9.56
CA SER A 155 7.09 -6.09 10.28
C SER A 155 7.14 -7.37 9.48
N MET A 156 8.21 -8.15 9.69
CA MET A 156 8.46 -9.40 8.97
C MET A 156 8.67 -10.55 9.96
#